data_e9ccffed129fe1f13669e89ee2b9fff6
#
_entry.id   e9ccffed129fe1f13669e89ee2b9fff6
#
_cell.length_a   1.000
_cell.length_b   1.000
_cell.length_c   1.000
_cell.angle_alpha   90.00
_cell.angle_beta   90.00
_cell.angle_gamma   90.00
#
_symmetry.space_group_name_H-M   'P 1'
#
loop_
_entity.id
_entity.type
_entity.pdbx_description
1 polymer ?
#
loop_
_entity_poly.entity_id
_entity_poly.type
_entity_poly.pdbx_seq_one_letter_code
_entity_poly.pdbx_strand_id
1 'polypeptide(L)'
;MAQQDFEIPKLSKGGIFGVGGIIISVILLIVIWKSSINIEYGKAGVLFKTFGGGVVTDEPPLGEGFHFVAPWNKVYKYNTKQQEIFEKGMEVLSSNGLVITLDVSVLYQPKTSELGILHKTKGEEYRTTVIIPEIRAVARSVIGRYTPEQLYSSKRDAIQNEIFEETKLKVEKQHVQLNAVLVRDVTLPQKIKDAIERKLSQEQESLEYEFRLEKAEKEAQRQKIDATGKAEANRILNASLTDNILKEKGIQATLELSKSKNAKVVVIGSGKEGMPLILGNN
;
A
#
# COMPACT_ATOMS: atom_id res chain seq x y z
N MET A 1 95.14 -3.45 -8.32
CA MET A 1 93.79 -3.57 -7.82
C MET A 1 93.56 -2.42 -6.84
N ALA A 2 92.89 -1.36 -7.25
CA ALA A 2 92.58 -0.19 -6.43
C ALA A 2 91.24 -0.43 -5.72
N GLN A 3 91.32 -0.49 -4.38
CA GLN A 3 90.10 -0.45 -3.57
C GLN A 3 89.58 0.99 -3.61
N GLN A 4 88.37 1.15 -4.15
CA GLN A 4 87.58 2.39 -4.00
C GLN A 4 86.89 2.34 -2.65
N ASP A 5 87.39 3.14 -1.72
CA ASP A 5 86.73 3.42 -0.46
C ASP A 5 85.48 4.25 -0.74
N PHE A 6 84.31 3.65 -0.49
CA PHE A 6 83.02 4.33 -0.57
C PHE A 6 82.88 5.21 0.68
N GLU A 7 83.27 6.49 0.59
CA GLU A 7 83.03 7.47 1.68
C GLU A 7 81.53 7.78 1.74
N ILE A 8 80.90 7.31 2.83
CA ILE A 8 79.56 7.70 3.21
C ILE A 8 79.57 9.17 3.62
N PRO A 9 78.83 10.08 2.96
CA PRO A 9 78.85 11.51 3.33
C PRO A 9 78.36 11.69 4.73
N LYS A 10 79.22 12.26 5.64
CA LYS A 10 78.88 12.65 7.00
C LYS A 10 77.82 13.77 6.93
N LEU A 11 76.54 13.44 7.18
CA LEU A 11 75.47 14.44 7.33
C LEU A 11 75.85 15.38 8.48
N SER A 12 75.93 16.68 8.20
CA SER A 12 76.12 17.72 9.24
C SER A 12 74.93 17.68 10.22
N LYS A 13 75.18 18.01 11.52
CA LYS A 13 74.12 18.03 12.54
C LYS A 13 72.90 18.86 12.11
N GLY A 14 73.04 19.91 11.34
CA GLY A 14 71.96 20.70 10.74
C GLY A 14 71.11 19.94 9.69
N GLY A 15 71.75 19.04 8.90
CA GLY A 15 71.05 18.19 7.92
C GLY A 15 70.18 17.11 8.61
N ILE A 16 70.62 16.58 9.73
CA ILE A 16 69.83 15.58 10.51
C ILE A 16 68.54 16.19 11.10
N PHE A 17 68.62 17.43 11.59
CA PHE A 17 67.39 18.16 12.07
C PHE A 17 66.46 18.52 10.90
N GLY A 18 67.00 18.86 9.72
CA GLY A 18 66.17 19.11 8.53
C GLY A 18 65.44 17.85 8.01
N VAL A 19 66.15 16.73 7.90
CA VAL A 19 65.58 15.46 7.45
C VAL A 19 64.57 14.93 8.49
N GLY A 20 64.86 15.04 9.80
CA GLY A 20 63.93 14.67 10.85
C GLY A 20 62.63 15.50 10.83
N GLY A 21 62.77 16.82 10.57
CA GLY A 21 61.61 17.71 10.42
C GLY A 21 60.71 17.34 9.22
N ILE A 22 61.31 16.99 8.08
CA ILE A 22 60.54 16.53 6.90
C ILE A 22 59.86 15.21 7.18
N ILE A 23 60.49 14.25 7.83
CA ILE A 23 59.87 12.97 8.19
C ILE A 23 58.69 13.18 9.15
N ILE A 24 58.84 13.99 10.15
CA ILE A 24 57.75 14.33 11.11
C ILE A 24 56.58 15.01 10.36
N SER A 25 56.87 15.95 9.48
CA SER A 25 55.84 16.63 8.67
C SER A 25 55.07 15.65 7.76
N VAL A 26 55.75 14.73 7.12
CA VAL A 26 55.13 13.68 6.28
C VAL A 26 54.25 12.74 7.13
N ILE A 27 54.75 12.32 8.30
CA ILE A 27 53.98 11.50 9.22
C ILE A 27 52.72 12.26 9.69
N LEU A 28 52.84 13.53 10.01
CA LEU A 28 51.72 14.36 10.48
C LEU A 28 50.68 14.54 9.34
N LEU A 29 51.11 14.74 8.12
CA LEU A 29 50.20 14.77 6.94
C LEU A 29 49.49 13.45 6.75
N ILE A 30 50.15 12.32 6.86
CA ILE A 30 49.56 10.98 6.77
C ILE A 30 48.53 10.77 7.87
N VAL A 31 48.84 11.19 9.10
CA VAL A 31 47.92 11.10 10.25
C VAL A 31 46.65 11.94 10.00
N ILE A 32 46.83 13.19 9.56
CA ILE A 32 45.67 14.07 9.23
C ILE A 32 44.83 13.46 8.13
N TRP A 33 45.45 12.94 7.07
CA TRP A 33 44.76 12.34 5.95
C TRP A 33 43.96 11.09 6.36
N LYS A 34 44.57 10.20 7.18
CA LYS A 34 43.89 9.01 7.72
C LYS A 34 42.84 9.33 8.78
N SER A 35 42.93 10.49 9.43
CA SER A 35 41.98 10.94 10.45
C SER A 35 40.70 11.53 9.84
N SER A 36 40.73 11.88 8.57
CA SER A 36 39.58 12.51 7.91
C SER A 36 38.62 11.46 7.33
N ILE A 37 37.37 11.55 7.75
CA ILE A 37 36.29 10.68 7.26
C ILE A 37 35.13 11.55 6.79
N ASN A 38 34.70 11.29 5.58
CA ASN A 38 33.48 11.91 5.04
C ASN A 38 32.32 10.90 5.10
N ILE A 39 31.22 11.30 5.72
CA ILE A 39 29.97 10.53 5.80
C ILE A 39 29.00 11.11 4.77
N GLU A 40 28.60 10.28 3.83
CA GLU A 40 27.74 10.66 2.73
C GLU A 40 26.32 10.96 3.20
N TYR A 41 25.59 11.75 2.41
CA TYR A 41 24.19 12.07 2.64
C TYR A 41 23.33 10.79 2.83
N GLY A 42 22.47 10.81 3.86
CA GLY A 42 21.60 9.68 4.23
C GLY A 42 22.31 8.52 4.91
N LYS A 43 23.54 8.76 5.41
CA LYS A 43 24.28 7.79 6.20
C LYS A 43 24.66 8.39 7.57
N ALA A 44 24.85 7.52 8.56
CA ALA A 44 25.41 7.86 9.85
C ALA A 44 26.56 6.91 10.21
N GLY A 45 27.54 7.40 10.96
CA GLY A 45 28.73 6.66 11.33
C GLY A 45 28.72 6.22 12.79
N VAL A 46 28.89 4.93 13.05
CA VAL A 46 29.11 4.40 14.40
C VAL A 46 30.60 4.33 14.65
N LEU A 47 31.07 5.02 15.70
CA LEU A 47 32.46 5.06 16.05
C LEU A 47 32.87 3.84 16.90
N PHE A 48 33.92 3.15 16.46
CA PHE A 48 34.60 2.11 17.22
C PHE A 48 35.95 2.62 17.70
N LYS A 49 36.10 2.79 19.00
CA LYS A 49 37.36 3.21 19.64
C LYS A 49 38.26 1.99 19.86
N THR A 50 39.33 1.87 19.09
CA THR A 50 40.28 0.74 19.20
C THR A 50 41.02 0.71 20.55
N PHE A 51 41.38 1.88 21.06
CA PHE A 51 42.02 2.04 22.36
C PHE A 51 41.09 2.78 23.35
N GLY A 52 40.02 2.14 23.81
CA GLY A 52 39.17 2.80 24.79
C GLY A 52 37.68 2.55 24.69
N GLY A 53 37.28 1.32 24.92
CA GLY A 53 35.86 1.01 25.13
C GLY A 53 35.08 0.40 23.95
N GLY A 54 35.67 0.26 22.76
CA GLY A 54 35.02 -0.41 21.63
C GLY A 54 33.95 0.46 20.95
N VAL A 55 32.76 -0.10 20.72
CA VAL A 55 31.62 0.62 20.08
C VAL A 55 31.12 1.70 21.04
N VAL A 56 31.05 2.93 20.53
CA VAL A 56 30.45 4.05 21.25
C VAL A 56 28.94 3.96 21.20
N THR A 57 28.33 3.81 22.37
CA THR A 57 26.85 3.68 22.50
C THR A 57 26.24 4.87 23.22
N ASP A 58 27.01 5.61 23.99
CA ASP A 58 26.55 6.68 24.86
C ASP A 58 26.53 8.06 24.19
N GLU A 59 27.25 8.19 23.06
CA GLU A 59 27.27 9.38 22.24
C GLU A 59 26.42 9.15 20.98
N PRO A 60 25.77 10.18 20.42
CA PRO A 60 25.06 10.05 19.16
C PRO A 60 26.03 9.66 18.04
N PRO A 61 25.59 8.87 17.06
CA PRO A 61 26.43 8.51 15.92
C PRO A 61 26.83 9.75 15.12
N LEU A 62 27.98 9.66 14.45
CA LEU A 62 28.48 10.73 13.58
C LEU A 62 27.47 10.98 12.45
N GLY A 63 26.99 12.21 12.32
CA GLY A 63 26.09 12.63 11.27
C GLY A 63 26.76 12.73 9.90
N GLU A 64 26.03 13.26 8.94
CA GLU A 64 26.51 13.55 7.60
C GLU A 64 27.61 14.62 7.62
N GLY A 65 28.52 14.54 6.64
CA GLY A 65 29.58 15.52 6.45
C GLY A 65 30.96 15.03 6.86
N PHE A 66 31.85 16.00 7.06
CA PHE A 66 33.25 15.75 7.31
C PHE A 66 33.54 15.67 8.81
N HIS A 67 34.22 14.60 9.26
CA HIS A 67 34.55 14.35 10.62
C HIS A 67 36.04 14.02 10.77
N PHE A 68 36.63 14.46 11.91
CA PHE A 68 37.97 14.05 12.30
C PHE A 68 37.87 12.94 13.37
N VAL A 69 38.45 11.80 13.04
CA VAL A 69 38.48 10.62 13.90
C VAL A 69 39.92 10.14 14.03
N ALA A 70 40.33 9.76 15.23
CA ALA A 70 41.68 9.25 15.42
C ALA A 70 42.01 8.10 14.45
N PRO A 71 43.22 8.06 13.82
CA PRO A 71 43.49 7.17 12.67
C PRO A 71 43.48 5.68 13.00
N TRP A 72 43.49 5.33 14.27
CA TRP A 72 43.35 3.96 14.78
C TRP A 72 41.89 3.53 15.05
N ASN A 73 40.95 4.48 15.08
CA ASN A 73 39.53 4.19 15.25
C ASN A 73 38.89 3.81 13.92
N LYS A 74 37.77 3.06 14.00
CA LYS A 74 36.99 2.68 12.82
C LYS A 74 35.63 3.34 12.87
N VAL A 75 35.09 3.69 11.71
CA VAL A 75 33.72 4.20 11.59
C VAL A 75 32.94 3.28 10.66
N TYR A 76 31.88 2.69 11.19
CA TYR A 76 30.96 1.85 10.47
C TYR A 76 29.80 2.70 9.96
N LYS A 77 29.61 2.74 8.64
CA LYS A 77 28.62 3.60 7.99
C LYS A 77 27.31 2.85 7.77
N TYR A 78 26.23 3.37 8.33
CA TYR A 78 24.89 2.84 8.18
C TYR A 78 24.05 3.73 7.29
N ASN A 79 23.25 3.13 6.40
CA ASN A 79 22.24 3.86 5.65
C ASN A 79 21.05 4.12 6.59
N THR A 80 20.75 5.40 6.84
CA THR A 80 19.65 5.85 7.72
C THR A 80 18.34 6.11 6.98
N LYS A 81 18.37 6.06 5.63
CA LYS A 81 17.18 6.17 4.80
C LYS A 81 16.35 4.91 4.88
N GLN A 82 15.09 5.04 4.48
CA GLN A 82 14.22 3.89 4.31
C GLN A 82 14.80 2.91 3.28
N GLN A 83 14.85 1.66 3.65
CA GLN A 83 15.34 0.55 2.85
C GLN A 83 14.22 -0.48 2.68
N GLU A 84 14.33 -1.29 1.64
CA GLU A 84 13.42 -2.39 1.36
C GLU A 84 14.16 -3.73 1.46
N ILE A 85 13.50 -4.69 2.11
CA ILE A 85 13.84 -6.11 2.00
C ILE A 85 12.71 -6.77 1.25
N PHE A 86 13.04 -7.45 0.16
CA PHE A 86 12.09 -8.26 -0.59
C PHE A 86 12.35 -9.74 -0.30
N GLU A 87 11.41 -10.38 0.41
CA GLU A 87 11.40 -11.81 0.67
C GLU A 87 10.47 -12.49 -0.32
N LYS A 88 11.07 -13.21 -1.27
CA LYS A 88 10.37 -13.93 -2.34
C LYS A 88 10.19 -15.38 -1.99
N GLY A 89 9.02 -15.92 -2.28
CA GLY A 89 8.75 -17.35 -2.20
C GLY A 89 8.75 -17.91 -0.77
N MET A 90 8.32 -17.13 0.21
CA MET A 90 8.24 -17.59 1.59
C MET A 90 7.09 -18.58 1.75
N GLU A 91 7.43 -19.85 2.05
CA GLU A 91 6.44 -20.89 2.31
C GLU A 91 5.92 -20.81 3.74
N VAL A 92 4.60 -20.79 3.88
CA VAL A 92 3.87 -20.76 5.14
C VAL A 92 2.70 -21.73 5.09
N LEU A 93 2.28 -22.22 6.26
CA LEU A 93 1.11 -23.08 6.39
C LEU A 93 -0.09 -22.24 6.82
N SER A 94 -1.22 -22.42 6.14
CA SER A 94 -2.52 -21.88 6.55
C SER A 94 -3.13 -22.69 7.71
N SER A 95 -4.24 -22.19 8.26
CA SER A 95 -4.95 -22.83 9.37
C SER A 95 -5.41 -24.27 9.06
N ASN A 96 -5.64 -24.60 7.78
CA ASN A 96 -6.01 -25.96 7.32
C ASN A 96 -4.80 -26.79 6.87
N GLY A 97 -3.56 -26.35 7.15
CA GLY A 97 -2.35 -27.11 6.80
C GLY A 97 -1.96 -27.04 5.33
N LEU A 98 -2.53 -26.12 4.54
CA LEU A 98 -2.15 -25.91 3.15
C LEU A 98 -0.89 -25.05 3.07
N VAL A 99 0.08 -25.47 2.26
CA VAL A 99 1.27 -24.66 1.96
C VAL A 99 0.89 -23.54 1.02
N ILE A 100 1.20 -22.32 1.42
CA ILE A 100 0.99 -21.09 0.67
C ILE A 100 2.34 -20.41 0.47
N THR A 101 2.61 -19.93 -0.72
CA THR A 101 3.81 -19.15 -1.03
C THR A 101 3.47 -17.66 -1.02
N LEU A 102 4.26 -16.89 -0.28
CA LEU A 102 4.09 -15.44 -0.13
C LEU A 102 5.31 -14.68 -0.60
N ASP A 103 5.07 -13.57 -1.25
CA ASP A 103 6.05 -12.54 -1.51
C ASP A 103 5.78 -11.34 -0.58
N VAL A 104 6.78 -10.97 0.23
CA VAL A 104 6.64 -9.92 1.23
C VAL A 104 7.73 -8.86 1.05
N SER A 105 7.34 -7.60 0.98
CA SER A 105 8.25 -6.46 1.05
C SER A 105 8.17 -5.81 2.42
N VAL A 106 9.32 -5.57 3.02
CA VAL A 106 9.47 -4.94 4.34
C VAL A 106 10.20 -3.63 4.16
N LEU A 107 9.53 -2.53 4.50
CA LEU A 107 10.11 -1.19 4.50
C LEU A 107 10.55 -0.84 5.93
N TYR A 108 11.83 -0.57 6.09
CA TYR A 108 12.43 -0.31 7.41
C TYR A 108 13.54 0.74 7.32
N GLN A 109 13.92 1.24 8.46
CA GLN A 109 15.11 2.08 8.64
C GLN A 109 15.70 1.86 10.05
N PRO A 110 17.00 1.92 10.23
CA PRO A 110 17.57 1.85 11.57
C PRO A 110 17.23 3.14 12.34
N LYS A 111 17.02 3.04 13.65
CA LYS A 111 16.86 4.22 14.50
C LYS A 111 18.20 4.90 14.66
N THR A 112 18.35 6.08 14.05
CA THR A 112 19.64 6.79 13.99
C THR A 112 20.24 7.03 15.38
N SER A 113 19.42 7.40 16.37
CA SER A 113 19.88 7.63 17.75
C SER A 113 20.41 6.37 18.45
N GLU A 114 19.99 5.19 18.00
CA GLU A 114 20.29 3.89 18.65
C GLU A 114 21.26 3.03 17.82
N LEU A 115 21.88 3.60 16.76
CA LEU A 115 22.82 2.89 15.87
C LEU A 115 24.02 2.28 16.58
N GLY A 116 24.55 2.96 17.61
CA GLY A 116 25.65 2.42 18.41
C GLY A 116 25.27 1.12 19.12
N ILE A 117 24.05 1.08 19.69
CA ILE A 117 23.53 -0.11 20.38
C ILE A 117 23.21 -1.21 19.36
N LEU A 118 22.61 -0.85 18.24
CA LEU A 118 22.33 -1.78 17.14
C LEU A 118 23.62 -2.44 16.65
N HIS A 119 24.67 -1.64 16.39
CA HIS A 119 25.97 -2.16 15.96
C HIS A 119 26.60 -3.08 16.99
N LYS A 120 26.57 -2.69 18.27
CA LYS A 120 27.15 -3.48 19.37
C LYS A 120 26.47 -4.82 19.56
N THR A 121 25.13 -4.87 19.40
CA THR A 121 24.33 -6.06 19.71
C THR A 121 24.10 -6.96 18.50
N LYS A 122 23.96 -6.39 17.29
CA LYS A 122 23.56 -7.11 16.08
C LYS A 122 24.57 -7.02 14.93
N GLY A 123 25.44 -6.01 14.95
CA GLY A 123 26.42 -5.77 13.88
C GLY A 123 25.83 -5.17 12.61
N GLU A 124 26.60 -5.23 11.53
CA GLU A 124 26.19 -4.69 10.22
C GLU A 124 25.11 -5.55 9.54
N GLU A 125 25.10 -6.85 9.84
CA GLU A 125 24.19 -7.83 9.22
C GLU A 125 22.82 -7.93 9.91
N TYR A 126 22.37 -6.88 10.63
CA TYR A 126 21.08 -6.86 11.34
C TYR A 126 19.88 -7.16 10.43
N ARG A 127 19.98 -6.93 9.12
CA ARG A 127 18.95 -7.30 8.14
C ARG A 127 18.68 -8.80 8.14
N THR A 128 19.76 -9.56 7.98
CA THR A 128 19.69 -11.03 7.85
C THR A 128 19.56 -11.74 9.17
N THR A 129 20.10 -11.14 10.25
CA THR A 129 20.12 -11.74 11.58
C THR A 129 18.91 -11.38 12.44
N VAL A 130 18.22 -10.27 12.14
CA VAL A 130 17.08 -9.79 12.93
C VAL A 130 15.83 -9.66 12.09
N ILE A 131 15.83 -8.79 11.07
CA ILE A 131 14.60 -8.41 10.37
C ILE A 131 13.99 -9.59 9.62
N ILE A 132 14.79 -10.29 8.82
CA ILE A 132 14.30 -11.42 8.01
C ILE A 132 13.74 -12.55 8.89
N PRO A 133 14.43 -13.02 9.95
CA PRO A 133 13.88 -14.06 10.82
C PRO A 133 12.59 -13.63 11.54
N GLU A 134 12.51 -12.37 12.02
CA GLU A 134 11.32 -11.89 12.71
C GLU A 134 10.11 -11.79 11.79
N ILE A 135 10.28 -11.25 10.57
CA ILE A 135 9.16 -11.18 9.61
C ILE A 135 8.69 -12.58 9.20
N ARG A 136 9.62 -13.52 8.99
CA ARG A 136 9.27 -14.91 8.68
C ARG A 136 8.52 -15.59 9.82
N ALA A 137 8.94 -15.36 11.06
CA ALA A 137 8.30 -15.93 12.24
C ALA A 137 6.88 -15.37 12.43
N VAL A 138 6.72 -14.05 12.30
CA VAL A 138 5.41 -13.38 12.44
C VAL A 138 4.49 -13.77 11.29
N ALA A 139 4.97 -13.74 10.06
CA ALA A 139 4.15 -14.12 8.90
C ALA A 139 3.63 -15.55 9.03
N ARG A 140 4.47 -16.51 9.45
CA ARG A 140 4.02 -17.89 9.73
C ARG A 140 2.98 -17.95 10.84
N SER A 141 3.18 -17.20 11.91
CA SER A 141 2.25 -17.18 13.05
C SER A 141 0.89 -16.60 12.66
N VAL A 142 0.89 -15.44 11.98
CA VAL A 142 -0.34 -14.76 11.59
C VAL A 142 -1.10 -15.57 10.53
N ILE A 143 -0.42 -15.97 9.46
CA ILE A 143 -1.05 -16.72 8.36
C ILE A 143 -1.60 -18.06 8.79
N GLY A 144 -0.94 -18.72 9.75
CA GLY A 144 -1.43 -19.98 10.36
C GLY A 144 -2.80 -19.86 11.05
N ARG A 145 -3.28 -18.66 11.31
CA ARG A 145 -4.62 -18.40 11.89
C ARG A 145 -5.71 -18.24 10.82
N TYR A 146 -5.33 -18.05 9.56
CA TYR A 146 -6.25 -17.73 8.46
C TYR A 146 -6.37 -18.88 7.46
N THR A 147 -7.55 -18.98 6.84
CA THR A 147 -7.76 -19.92 5.74
C THR A 147 -7.22 -19.34 4.41
N PRO A 148 -6.88 -20.21 3.43
CA PRO A 148 -6.44 -19.74 2.11
C PRO A 148 -7.43 -18.80 1.41
N GLU A 149 -8.73 -19.02 1.60
CA GLU A 149 -9.80 -18.21 1.07
C GLU A 149 -9.79 -16.78 1.66
N GLN A 150 -9.57 -16.66 2.97
CA GLN A 150 -9.46 -15.37 3.65
C GLN A 150 -8.23 -14.58 3.20
N LEU A 151 -7.12 -15.27 2.93
CA LEU A 151 -5.88 -14.68 2.40
C LEU A 151 -6.04 -14.18 0.96
N TYR A 152 -6.84 -14.90 0.15
CA TYR A 152 -7.02 -14.59 -1.27
C TYR A 152 -8.07 -13.50 -1.51
N SER A 153 -9.05 -13.33 -0.62
CA SER A 153 -10.20 -12.46 -0.86
C SER A 153 -10.34 -11.27 0.08
N SER A 154 -11.08 -11.43 1.16
CA SER A 154 -11.67 -10.30 1.91
C SER A 154 -10.83 -9.77 3.06
N LYS A 155 -9.88 -10.56 3.58
CA LYS A 155 -9.12 -10.21 4.79
C LYS A 155 -7.65 -9.89 4.57
N ARG A 156 -7.21 -9.73 3.32
CA ARG A 156 -5.81 -9.47 2.98
C ARG A 156 -5.24 -8.25 3.71
N ASP A 157 -5.97 -7.15 3.72
CA ASP A 157 -5.52 -5.91 4.37
C ASP A 157 -5.45 -6.06 5.89
N ALA A 158 -6.41 -6.75 6.49
CA ALA A 158 -6.41 -7.04 7.93
C ALA A 158 -5.20 -7.92 8.32
N ILE A 159 -4.92 -8.94 7.52
CA ILE A 159 -3.78 -9.84 7.72
C ILE A 159 -2.44 -9.09 7.56
N GLN A 160 -2.34 -8.25 6.54
CA GLN A 160 -1.17 -7.40 6.34
C GLN A 160 -0.92 -6.47 7.52
N ASN A 161 -1.97 -5.83 8.03
CA ASN A 161 -1.89 -4.95 9.19
C ASN A 161 -1.50 -5.74 10.46
N GLU A 162 -2.03 -6.94 10.66
CA GLU A 162 -1.67 -7.81 11.79
C GLU A 162 -0.20 -8.22 11.72
N ILE A 163 0.30 -8.61 10.53
CA ILE A 163 1.72 -8.90 10.32
C ILE A 163 2.57 -7.67 10.60
N PHE A 164 2.16 -6.50 10.14
CA PHE A 164 2.87 -5.24 10.39
C PHE A 164 2.97 -4.94 11.88
N GLU A 165 1.86 -4.92 12.62
CA GLU A 165 1.84 -4.58 14.03
C GLU A 165 2.64 -5.57 14.89
N GLU A 166 2.46 -6.89 14.67
CA GLU A 166 3.23 -7.89 15.40
C GLU A 166 4.74 -7.83 15.08
N THR A 167 5.10 -7.58 13.81
CA THR A 167 6.51 -7.43 13.41
C THR A 167 7.11 -6.17 14.00
N LYS A 168 6.37 -5.06 13.96
CA LYS A 168 6.78 -3.77 14.51
C LYS A 168 7.16 -3.90 15.98
N LEU A 169 6.30 -4.50 16.80
CA LEU A 169 6.56 -4.73 18.23
C LEU A 169 7.85 -5.48 18.49
N LYS A 170 8.24 -6.41 17.62
CA LYS A 170 9.46 -7.21 17.78
C LYS A 170 10.71 -6.50 17.26
N VAL A 171 10.60 -5.90 16.06
CA VAL A 171 11.72 -5.27 15.37
C VAL A 171 12.13 -3.93 16.04
N GLU A 172 11.15 -3.16 16.55
CA GLU A 172 11.44 -1.91 17.24
C GLU A 172 12.24 -2.10 18.56
N LYS A 173 12.05 -3.22 19.22
CA LYS A 173 12.88 -3.62 20.39
C LYS A 173 14.33 -3.92 20.03
N GLN A 174 14.61 -4.11 18.76
CA GLN A 174 15.94 -4.38 18.21
C GLN A 174 16.59 -3.14 17.58
N HIS A 175 16.12 -1.93 17.95
CA HIS A 175 16.66 -0.64 17.50
C HIS A 175 16.46 -0.34 15.99
N VAL A 176 15.48 -0.98 15.37
CA VAL A 176 15.08 -0.76 13.97
C VAL A 176 13.63 -0.29 13.92
N GLN A 177 13.37 0.74 13.14
CA GLN A 177 12.03 1.22 12.88
C GLN A 177 11.44 0.49 11.68
N LEU A 178 10.25 -0.08 11.85
CA LEU A 178 9.47 -0.69 10.77
C LEU A 178 8.48 0.35 10.23
N ASN A 179 8.56 0.64 8.93
CA ASN A 179 7.69 1.63 8.30
C ASN A 179 6.46 0.98 7.67
N ALA A 180 6.64 -0.15 6.98
CA ALA A 180 5.54 -0.92 6.39
C ALA A 180 5.93 -2.38 6.14
N VAL A 181 4.92 -3.24 6.12
CA VAL A 181 5.00 -4.60 5.59
C VAL A 181 3.94 -4.73 4.50
N LEU A 182 4.36 -5.16 3.32
CA LEU A 182 3.49 -5.28 2.15
C LEU A 182 3.47 -6.74 1.72
N VAL A 183 2.31 -7.37 1.76
CA VAL A 183 2.09 -8.69 1.16
C VAL A 183 1.83 -8.47 -0.32
N ARG A 184 2.81 -8.81 -1.18
CA ARG A 184 2.73 -8.53 -2.63
C ARG A 184 1.94 -9.58 -3.38
N ASP A 185 2.32 -10.83 -3.21
CA ASP A 185 1.68 -11.94 -3.89
C ASP A 185 1.40 -13.09 -2.93
N VAL A 186 0.29 -13.77 -3.19
CA VAL A 186 -0.15 -14.96 -2.45
C VAL A 186 -0.40 -16.05 -3.47
N THR A 187 0.53 -16.96 -3.60
CA THR A 187 0.44 -18.08 -4.54
C THR A 187 -0.11 -19.32 -3.85
N LEU A 188 -1.24 -19.81 -4.36
CA LEU A 188 -1.89 -21.04 -3.93
C LEU A 188 -1.64 -22.17 -4.94
N PRO A 189 -1.66 -23.44 -4.52
CA PRO A 189 -1.71 -24.57 -5.44
C PRO A 189 -2.91 -24.44 -6.40
N GLN A 190 -2.70 -24.69 -7.70
CA GLN A 190 -3.70 -24.42 -8.74
C GLN A 190 -5.07 -25.03 -8.45
N LYS A 191 -5.13 -26.29 -8.00
CA LYS A 191 -6.39 -26.97 -7.65
C LYS A 191 -7.20 -26.22 -6.57
N ILE A 192 -6.52 -25.61 -5.61
CA ILE A 192 -7.16 -24.86 -4.52
C ILE A 192 -7.63 -23.50 -5.01
N LYS A 193 -6.81 -22.84 -5.82
CA LYS A 193 -7.17 -21.58 -6.48
C LYS A 193 -8.45 -21.75 -7.29
N ASP A 194 -8.52 -22.76 -8.16
CA ASP A 194 -9.70 -23.07 -8.98
C ASP A 194 -10.95 -23.40 -8.14
N ALA A 195 -10.76 -24.05 -6.98
CA ALA A 195 -11.87 -24.34 -6.07
C ALA A 195 -12.41 -23.07 -5.38
N ILE A 196 -11.51 -22.19 -4.94
CA ILE A 196 -11.86 -20.89 -4.34
C ILE A 196 -12.55 -20.01 -5.36
N GLU A 197 -12.01 -19.89 -6.58
CA GLU A 197 -12.61 -19.10 -7.67
C GLU A 197 -14.01 -19.59 -8.01
N ARG A 198 -14.23 -20.90 -8.13
CA ARG A 198 -15.57 -21.47 -8.35
C ARG A 198 -16.53 -21.16 -7.21
N LYS A 199 -16.09 -21.27 -5.96
CA LYS A 199 -16.91 -20.93 -4.79
C LYS A 199 -17.30 -19.46 -4.80
N LEU A 200 -16.33 -18.57 -5.02
CA LEU A 200 -16.59 -17.13 -5.11
C LEU A 200 -17.55 -16.78 -6.26
N SER A 201 -17.41 -17.43 -7.43
CA SER A 201 -18.33 -17.26 -8.54
C SER A 201 -19.76 -17.66 -8.16
N GLN A 202 -19.94 -18.80 -7.48
CA GLN A 202 -21.25 -19.25 -7.03
C GLN A 202 -21.86 -18.32 -5.96
N GLU A 203 -21.04 -17.80 -5.05
CA GLU A 203 -21.48 -16.80 -4.07
C GLU A 203 -21.95 -15.51 -4.77
N GLN A 204 -21.20 -15.03 -5.76
CA GLN A 204 -21.58 -13.85 -6.55
C GLN A 204 -22.87 -14.08 -7.34
N GLU A 205 -23.04 -15.25 -7.97
CA GLU A 205 -24.29 -15.61 -8.64
C GLU A 205 -25.48 -15.64 -7.67
N SER A 206 -25.28 -16.18 -6.47
CA SER A 206 -26.33 -16.20 -5.44
C SER A 206 -26.73 -14.79 -5.01
N LEU A 207 -25.74 -13.92 -4.74
CA LEU A 207 -25.99 -12.52 -4.41
C LEU A 207 -26.66 -11.76 -5.54
N GLU A 208 -26.31 -12.04 -6.80
CA GLU A 208 -26.98 -11.45 -7.96
C GLU A 208 -28.43 -11.91 -8.05
N TYR A 209 -28.70 -13.19 -7.76
CA TYR A 209 -30.09 -13.72 -7.73
C TYR A 209 -30.90 -13.05 -6.64
N GLU A 210 -30.37 -12.90 -5.44
CA GLU A 210 -31.05 -12.20 -4.31
C GLU A 210 -31.37 -10.75 -4.70
N PHE A 211 -30.40 -10.06 -5.29
CA PHE A 211 -30.60 -8.68 -5.75
C PHE A 211 -31.66 -8.58 -6.87
N ARG A 212 -31.68 -9.55 -7.82
CA ARG A 212 -32.70 -9.61 -8.87
C ARG A 212 -34.11 -9.87 -8.28
N LEU A 213 -34.21 -10.74 -7.28
CA LEU A 213 -35.49 -10.98 -6.56
C LEU A 213 -35.98 -9.73 -5.88
N GLU A 214 -35.10 -9.08 -5.08
CA GLU A 214 -35.46 -7.83 -4.38
C GLU A 214 -35.89 -6.73 -5.36
N LYS A 215 -35.18 -6.61 -6.48
CA LYS A 215 -35.55 -5.65 -7.53
C LYS A 215 -36.92 -5.99 -8.18
N ALA A 216 -37.18 -7.26 -8.44
CA ALA A 216 -38.47 -7.70 -9.01
C ALA A 216 -39.62 -7.46 -8.01
N GLU A 217 -39.41 -7.72 -6.73
CA GLU A 217 -40.43 -7.44 -5.69
C GLU A 217 -40.70 -5.94 -5.55
N LYS A 218 -39.68 -5.10 -5.56
CA LYS A 218 -39.85 -3.63 -5.52
C LYS A 218 -40.56 -3.12 -6.76
N GLU A 219 -40.26 -3.68 -7.94
CA GLU A 219 -40.92 -3.30 -9.16
C GLU A 219 -42.41 -3.75 -9.20
N ALA A 220 -42.70 -4.95 -8.73
CA ALA A 220 -44.07 -5.41 -8.57
C ALA A 220 -44.85 -4.54 -7.58
N GLN A 221 -44.23 -4.14 -6.47
CA GLN A 221 -44.84 -3.22 -5.53
C GLN A 221 -45.09 -1.84 -6.11
N ARG A 222 -44.12 -1.31 -6.88
CA ARG A 222 -44.26 -0.05 -7.62
C ARG A 222 -45.42 -0.10 -8.60
N GLN A 223 -45.54 -1.18 -9.38
CA GLN A 223 -46.65 -1.37 -10.34
C GLN A 223 -48.00 -1.46 -9.63
N LYS A 224 -48.05 -2.15 -8.47
CA LYS A 224 -49.26 -2.21 -7.64
C LYS A 224 -49.67 -0.83 -7.13
N ILE A 225 -48.74 -0.04 -6.63
CA ILE A 225 -48.98 1.33 -6.16
C ILE A 225 -49.45 2.23 -7.31
N ASP A 226 -48.80 2.14 -8.48
CA ASP A 226 -49.22 2.88 -9.69
C ASP A 226 -50.62 2.50 -10.16
N ALA A 227 -50.92 1.19 -10.20
CA ALA A 227 -52.25 0.71 -10.57
C ALA A 227 -53.33 1.15 -9.57
N THR A 228 -53.05 1.07 -8.27
CA THR A 228 -54.00 1.54 -7.23
C THR A 228 -54.19 3.05 -7.31
N GLY A 229 -53.11 3.81 -7.53
CA GLY A 229 -53.17 5.26 -7.73
C GLY A 229 -54.01 5.66 -8.94
N LYS A 230 -53.85 4.97 -10.07
CA LYS A 230 -54.66 5.17 -11.27
C LYS A 230 -56.12 4.81 -11.05
N ALA A 231 -56.38 3.68 -10.36
CA ALA A 231 -57.74 3.27 -10.05
C ALA A 231 -58.46 4.30 -9.13
N GLU A 232 -57.76 4.81 -8.12
CA GLU A 232 -58.30 5.84 -7.25
C GLU A 232 -58.50 7.18 -7.95
N ALA A 233 -57.53 7.60 -8.78
CA ALA A 233 -57.69 8.79 -9.65
C ALA A 233 -58.91 8.67 -10.57
N ASN A 234 -59.09 7.51 -11.21
CA ASN A 234 -60.25 7.25 -12.06
C ASN A 234 -61.57 7.24 -11.26
N ARG A 235 -61.56 6.70 -10.02
CA ARG A 235 -62.71 6.72 -9.14
C ARG A 235 -63.13 8.17 -8.78
N ILE A 236 -62.14 9.00 -8.44
CA ILE A 236 -62.36 10.43 -8.13
C ILE A 236 -62.90 11.18 -9.37
N LEU A 237 -62.28 10.93 -10.55
CA LEU A 237 -62.75 11.52 -11.80
C LEU A 237 -64.17 11.11 -12.15
N ASN A 238 -64.51 9.84 -12.05
CA ASN A 238 -65.84 9.34 -12.33
C ASN A 238 -66.89 9.92 -11.35
N ALA A 239 -66.52 10.07 -10.09
CA ALA A 239 -67.40 10.69 -9.08
C ALA A 239 -67.63 12.19 -9.34
N SER A 240 -66.68 12.87 -9.95
CA SER A 240 -66.73 14.30 -10.28
C SER A 240 -67.33 14.61 -11.67
N LEU A 241 -67.35 13.62 -12.59
CA LEU A 241 -67.85 13.80 -13.95
C LEU A 241 -69.37 13.71 -13.97
N THR A 242 -70.03 14.86 -13.92
CA THR A 242 -71.43 14.99 -14.24
C THR A 242 -71.65 15.16 -15.73
N ASP A 243 -72.82 14.81 -16.26
CA ASP A 243 -73.16 14.96 -17.69
C ASP A 243 -72.85 16.39 -18.23
N ASN A 244 -73.02 17.40 -17.38
CA ASN A 244 -72.73 18.77 -17.77
C ASN A 244 -71.22 19.05 -17.96
N ILE A 245 -70.36 18.47 -17.12
CA ILE A 245 -68.91 18.58 -17.25
C ILE A 245 -68.38 17.81 -18.46
N LEU A 246 -68.98 16.65 -18.79
CA LEU A 246 -68.65 15.91 -19.99
C LEU A 246 -69.00 16.68 -21.27
N LYS A 247 -70.18 17.35 -21.28
CA LYS A 247 -70.60 18.23 -22.38
C LYS A 247 -69.65 19.44 -22.53
N GLU A 248 -69.29 20.08 -21.44
CA GLU A 248 -68.33 21.21 -21.44
C GLU A 248 -66.99 20.83 -22.00
N LYS A 249 -66.41 19.70 -21.52
CA LYS A 249 -65.12 19.18 -22.07
C LYS A 249 -65.23 18.78 -23.53
N GLY A 250 -66.35 18.22 -23.95
CA GLY A 250 -66.61 17.93 -25.36
C GLY A 250 -66.63 19.22 -26.24
N ILE A 251 -67.27 20.27 -25.76
CA ILE A 251 -67.29 21.60 -26.41
C ILE A 251 -65.88 22.20 -26.48
N GLN A 252 -65.13 22.14 -25.36
CA GLN A 252 -63.75 22.64 -25.34
C GLN A 252 -62.83 21.89 -26.32
N ALA A 253 -62.88 20.54 -26.33
CA ALA A 253 -62.11 19.72 -27.28
C ALA A 253 -62.46 20.04 -28.74
N THR A 254 -63.74 20.29 -29.01
CA THR A 254 -64.22 20.69 -30.37
C THR A 254 -63.70 22.08 -30.73
N LEU A 255 -63.66 23.00 -29.78
CA LEU A 255 -63.13 24.34 -29.98
C LEU A 255 -61.58 24.34 -30.22
N GLU A 256 -60.86 23.49 -29.52
CA GLU A 256 -59.42 23.30 -29.74
C GLU A 256 -59.12 22.68 -31.09
N LEU A 257 -59.90 21.69 -31.51
CA LEU A 257 -59.85 21.08 -32.83
C LEU A 257 -60.11 22.08 -33.94
N SER A 258 -61.10 22.98 -33.76
CA SER A 258 -61.42 24.00 -34.75
C SER A 258 -60.32 25.07 -34.90
N LYS A 259 -59.48 25.26 -33.89
CA LYS A 259 -58.32 26.16 -33.93
C LYS A 259 -57.05 25.48 -34.47
N SER A 260 -57.03 24.16 -34.64
CA SER A 260 -55.90 23.40 -35.15
C SER A 260 -55.70 23.71 -36.66
N LYS A 261 -54.47 24.07 -37.02
CA LYS A 261 -54.09 24.34 -38.44
C LYS A 261 -54.08 23.11 -39.36
N ASN A 262 -54.23 21.92 -38.81
CA ASN A 262 -54.33 20.67 -39.55
C ASN A 262 -55.82 20.30 -39.71
N ALA A 263 -56.35 20.46 -40.90
CA ALA A 263 -57.73 20.10 -41.22
C ALA A 263 -57.91 18.56 -41.20
N LYS A 264 -58.31 18.04 -40.02
CA LYS A 264 -58.83 16.67 -39.90
C LYS A 264 -60.30 16.77 -39.62
N VAL A 265 -61.11 16.11 -40.51
CA VAL A 265 -62.55 16.05 -40.31
C VAL A 265 -62.80 15.01 -39.20
N VAL A 266 -63.27 15.48 -38.05
CA VAL A 266 -63.73 14.60 -36.96
C VAL A 266 -65.27 14.53 -37.03
N VAL A 267 -65.78 13.41 -37.36
CA VAL A 267 -67.23 13.17 -37.27
C VAL A 267 -67.53 12.60 -35.88
N ILE A 268 -68.15 13.43 -35.04
CA ILE A 268 -68.61 12.99 -33.72
C ILE A 268 -70.02 12.38 -33.94
N GLY A 269 -70.12 11.01 -33.98
CA GLY A 269 -71.37 10.30 -34.05
C GLY A 269 -72.13 10.32 -32.73
N SER A 270 -73.40 10.65 -32.73
CA SER A 270 -74.28 10.57 -31.55
C SER A 270 -74.79 9.11 -31.32
N GLY A 271 -73.86 8.19 -31.07
CA GLY A 271 -74.18 6.81 -30.62
C GLY A 271 -74.13 6.72 -29.10
N LYS A 272 -74.91 5.81 -28.49
CA LYS A 272 -75.00 5.58 -27.05
C LYS A 272 -73.64 5.26 -26.35
N GLU A 273 -72.56 5.11 -27.11
CA GLU A 273 -71.20 4.82 -26.59
C GLU A 273 -70.10 5.79 -27.09
N GLY A 274 -70.46 6.92 -27.69
CA GLY A 274 -69.62 8.15 -27.82
C GLY A 274 -68.16 8.05 -28.17
N MET A 275 -67.70 7.08 -28.98
CA MET A 275 -66.32 7.04 -29.46
C MET A 275 -66.16 7.84 -30.76
N PRO A 276 -65.23 8.81 -30.81
CA PRO A 276 -64.96 9.55 -32.04
C PRO A 276 -64.23 8.67 -33.05
N LEU A 277 -64.77 8.56 -34.30
CA LEU A 277 -64.08 7.95 -35.44
C LEU A 277 -63.17 9.00 -36.05
N ILE A 278 -61.89 8.79 -36.00
CA ILE A 278 -60.90 9.63 -36.70
C ILE A 278 -60.68 9.02 -38.11
N LEU A 279 -61.21 9.66 -39.13
CA LEU A 279 -60.85 9.34 -40.49
C LEU A 279 -59.61 10.15 -40.89
N GLY A 280 -58.46 9.51 -40.96
CA GLY A 280 -57.22 10.09 -41.47
C GLY A 280 -57.30 10.04 -43.02
N ASN A 281 -57.02 11.16 -43.64
CA ASN A 281 -56.79 11.22 -45.07
C ASN A 281 -55.33 10.95 -45.37
N ASN A 282 -55.03 10.04 -46.31
CA ASN A 282 -53.65 9.84 -46.83
C ASN A 282 -53.11 11.05 -47.55
#